data_d8e73c57d3d89c9271bb05b754cc672a
#
_entry.id   d8e73c57d3d89c9271bb05b754cc672a
#
_cell.length_a   1.000
_cell.length_b   1.000
_cell.length_c   1.000
_cell.angle_alpha   90.00
_cell.angle_beta   90.00
_cell.angle_gamma   90.00
#
_symmetry.space_group_name_H-M   'P 1'
#
loop_
_entity.id
_entity.type
_entity.pdbx_description
1 polymer ?
#
loop_
_entity_poly.entity_id
_entity_poly.type
_entity_poly.pdbx_seq_one_letter_code
_entity_poly.pdbx_strand_id
1 'polypeptide(L)'
;GLGVMTEEKDSILTITSPRRLSGGKLWQDYMSVTTTENFIMASSKAKGVSTMTNAASEPHVQDLCNFLISMGAKISGVGTSTLEITGVEELHSTEFSISSDHHEITTLLALGAMTGGEIRANNAEPEFFPLINKTFNKFGVKIEYEGDTAIVKPVSKLVIQEPYTKNMLQKIEAAPWPYFPAD
;
A
#
# COMPACT_ATOMS: atom_id res chain seq x y z
N GLY A 1 -18.66 -8.65 -11.31
CA GLY A 1 -18.24 -9.07 -10.03
C GLY A 1 -18.05 -10.57 -9.89
N LEU A 2 -17.87 -10.98 -8.63
CA LEU A 2 -17.56 -12.37 -8.25
C LEU A 2 -18.80 -13.28 -8.17
N GLY A 3 -19.85 -13.02 -8.97
CA GLY A 3 -21.09 -13.82 -8.98
C GLY A 3 -22.10 -13.45 -7.88
N VAL A 4 -21.92 -12.30 -7.25
CA VAL A 4 -22.83 -11.75 -6.26
C VAL A 4 -23.94 -10.98 -6.97
N MET A 5 -25.19 -11.15 -6.51
CA MET A 5 -26.35 -10.36 -6.97
C MET A 5 -26.64 -9.26 -5.93
N THR A 6 -26.98 -8.11 -6.44
CA THR A 6 -27.36 -6.95 -5.62
C THR A 6 -28.73 -6.43 -6.06
N GLU A 7 -29.58 -6.12 -5.10
CA GLU A 7 -30.89 -5.50 -5.30
C GLU A 7 -31.04 -4.34 -4.32
N GLU A 8 -31.40 -3.18 -4.83
CA GLU A 8 -31.71 -2.01 -3.99
C GLU A 8 -33.21 -1.76 -4.01
N LYS A 9 -33.81 -1.70 -2.82
CA LYS A 9 -35.23 -1.37 -2.63
C LYS A 9 -35.40 -0.57 -1.34
N ASP A 10 -36.12 0.55 -1.44
CA ASP A 10 -36.43 1.42 -0.27
C ASP A 10 -35.18 1.83 0.54
N SER A 11 -34.08 2.17 -0.15
CA SER A 11 -32.75 2.49 0.42
C SER A 11 -32.10 1.33 1.19
N ILE A 12 -32.58 0.11 0.98
CA ILE A 12 -31.99 -1.11 1.53
C ILE A 12 -31.28 -1.84 0.39
N LEU A 13 -29.96 -2.02 0.54
CA LEU A 13 -29.16 -2.83 -0.38
C LEU A 13 -29.15 -4.29 0.10
N THR A 14 -29.78 -5.17 -0.68
CA THR A 14 -29.73 -6.62 -0.45
C THR A 14 -28.62 -7.23 -1.30
N ILE A 15 -27.71 -7.96 -0.64
CA ILE A 15 -26.60 -8.64 -1.29
C ILE A 15 -26.81 -10.14 -1.13
N THR A 16 -26.95 -10.85 -2.26
CA THR A 16 -27.10 -12.31 -2.26
C THR A 16 -25.84 -12.93 -2.86
N SER A 17 -25.15 -13.71 -2.04
CA SER A 17 -23.91 -14.40 -2.45
C SER A 17 -24.20 -15.89 -2.70
N PRO A 18 -23.62 -16.51 -3.73
CA PRO A 18 -23.61 -17.95 -3.87
C PRO A 18 -22.79 -18.58 -2.73
N ARG A 19 -22.97 -19.88 -2.48
CA ARG A 19 -22.20 -20.60 -1.46
C ARG A 19 -20.68 -20.46 -1.66
N ARG A 20 -20.22 -20.36 -2.92
CA ARG A 20 -18.85 -20.10 -3.30
C ARG A 20 -18.85 -19.07 -4.43
N LEU A 21 -18.05 -18.03 -4.27
CA LEU A 21 -17.87 -16.99 -5.28
C LEU A 21 -17.26 -17.58 -6.57
N SER A 22 -17.50 -16.94 -7.68
CA SER A 22 -16.89 -17.28 -8.98
C SER A 22 -15.77 -16.30 -9.30
N GLY A 23 -14.73 -16.79 -9.95
CA GLY A 23 -13.69 -15.93 -10.51
C GLY A 23 -14.26 -14.92 -11.51
N GLY A 24 -13.61 -13.78 -11.63
CA GLY A 24 -14.07 -12.72 -12.52
C GLY A 24 -13.02 -11.65 -12.74
N LYS A 25 -13.32 -10.71 -13.65
CA LYS A 25 -12.46 -9.59 -13.94
C LYS A 25 -13.06 -8.31 -13.37
N LEU A 26 -12.22 -7.51 -12.71
CA LEU A 26 -12.57 -6.20 -12.20
C LEU A 26 -11.52 -5.19 -12.65
N TRP A 27 -11.98 -4.08 -13.21
CA TRP A 27 -11.17 -2.89 -13.42
C TRP A 27 -11.67 -1.82 -12.47
N GLN A 28 -10.81 -1.34 -11.57
CA GLN A 28 -11.17 -0.25 -10.66
C GLN A 28 -11.05 1.10 -11.38
N ASP A 29 -12.01 1.98 -11.16
CA ASP A 29 -11.96 3.37 -11.64
C ASP A 29 -10.89 4.18 -10.89
N TYR A 30 -10.64 3.82 -9.64
CA TYR A 30 -9.66 4.41 -8.76
C TYR A 30 -8.92 3.33 -7.96
N MET A 31 -7.63 3.52 -7.71
CA MET A 31 -6.79 2.60 -6.92
C MET A 31 -7.22 2.63 -5.43
N SER A 32 -8.30 1.95 -5.11
CA SER A 32 -8.78 1.84 -3.73
C SER A 32 -8.11 0.69 -3.02
N VAL A 33 -7.45 1.00 -1.90
CA VAL A 33 -6.81 0.01 -1.02
C VAL A 33 -7.84 -1.00 -0.52
N THR A 34 -8.89 -0.52 0.15
CA THR A 34 -9.89 -1.40 0.77
C THR A 34 -10.66 -2.24 -0.25
N THR A 35 -10.93 -1.70 -1.45
CA THR A 35 -11.53 -2.51 -2.53
C THR A 35 -10.58 -3.59 -3.00
N THR A 36 -9.29 -3.28 -3.11
CA THR A 36 -8.26 -4.26 -3.50
C THR A 36 -8.15 -5.36 -2.46
N GLU A 37 -8.05 -5.02 -1.19
CA GLU A 37 -7.96 -5.99 -0.09
C GLU A 37 -9.19 -6.90 -0.02
N ASN A 38 -10.39 -6.34 -0.09
CA ASN A 38 -11.63 -7.13 -0.12
C ASN A 38 -11.70 -8.06 -1.33
N PHE A 39 -11.24 -7.59 -2.51
CA PHE A 39 -11.20 -8.43 -3.70
C PHE A 39 -10.19 -9.57 -3.55
N ILE A 40 -8.99 -9.31 -3.01
CA ILE A 40 -7.97 -10.32 -2.74
C ILE A 40 -8.54 -11.41 -1.83
N MET A 41 -9.11 -11.04 -0.69
CA MET A 41 -9.69 -11.98 0.28
C MET A 41 -10.83 -12.79 -0.34
N ALA A 42 -11.77 -12.13 -1.02
CA ALA A 42 -12.92 -12.78 -1.64
C ALA A 42 -12.51 -13.75 -2.78
N SER A 43 -11.51 -13.37 -3.56
CA SER A 43 -11.04 -14.14 -4.71
C SER A 43 -10.17 -15.34 -4.32
N SER A 44 -9.51 -15.29 -3.16
CA SER A 44 -8.61 -16.37 -2.69
C SER A 44 -9.30 -17.72 -2.57
N LYS A 45 -10.61 -17.75 -2.32
CA LYS A 45 -11.42 -18.97 -2.27
C LYS A 45 -12.51 -19.03 -3.36
N ALA A 46 -12.51 -18.13 -4.33
CA ALA A 46 -13.46 -18.17 -5.45
C ALA A 46 -13.18 -19.37 -6.37
N LYS A 47 -14.16 -19.76 -7.17
CA LYS A 47 -13.99 -20.83 -8.17
C LYS A 47 -13.37 -20.23 -9.45
N GLY A 48 -12.19 -20.69 -9.82
CA GLY A 48 -11.49 -20.23 -11.03
C GLY A 48 -10.54 -19.08 -10.79
N VAL A 49 -10.28 -18.29 -11.83
CA VAL A 49 -9.31 -17.18 -11.81
C VAL A 49 -10.04 -15.84 -11.71
N SER A 50 -9.53 -14.97 -10.85
CA SER A 50 -9.95 -13.59 -10.72
C SER A 50 -8.81 -12.65 -11.10
N THR A 51 -9.11 -11.59 -11.84
CA THR A 51 -8.12 -10.57 -12.22
C THR A 51 -8.63 -9.19 -11.80
N MET A 52 -7.79 -8.43 -11.13
CA MET A 52 -8.06 -7.01 -10.83
C MET A 52 -7.04 -6.16 -11.57
N THR A 53 -7.51 -5.17 -12.32
CA THR A 53 -6.68 -4.12 -12.94
C THR A 53 -6.90 -2.80 -12.21
N ASN A 54 -5.87 -1.97 -12.16
CA ASN A 54 -5.79 -0.75 -11.36
C ASN A 54 -5.89 -1.05 -9.85
N ALA A 55 -5.29 -2.16 -9.43
CA ALA A 55 -5.19 -2.56 -8.04
C ALA A 55 -4.26 -1.62 -7.26
N ALA A 56 -4.59 -1.37 -6.00
CA ALA A 56 -3.69 -0.74 -5.06
C ALA A 56 -2.49 -1.66 -4.76
N SER A 57 -1.31 -1.07 -4.54
CA SER A 57 -0.05 -1.82 -4.39
C SER A 57 0.79 -1.34 -3.20
N GLU A 58 0.16 -0.70 -2.24
CA GLU A 58 0.76 -0.27 -0.99
C GLU A 58 1.43 -1.43 -0.23
N PRO A 59 2.46 -1.18 0.59
CA PRO A 59 3.15 -2.22 1.36
C PRO A 59 2.20 -3.14 2.13
N HIS A 60 1.19 -2.60 2.81
CA HIS A 60 0.22 -3.41 3.56
C HIS A 60 -0.72 -4.24 2.66
N VAL A 61 -0.99 -3.81 1.42
CA VAL A 61 -1.70 -4.63 0.42
C VAL A 61 -0.81 -5.80 -0.03
N GLN A 62 0.50 -5.54 -0.18
CA GLN A 62 1.48 -6.59 -0.50
C GLN A 62 1.59 -7.58 0.66
N ASP A 63 1.58 -7.11 1.91
CA ASP A 63 1.55 -7.96 3.10
C ASP A 63 0.33 -8.88 3.12
N LEU A 64 -0.85 -8.35 2.85
CA LEU A 64 -2.06 -9.18 2.76
C LEU A 64 -1.92 -10.27 1.68
N CYS A 65 -1.37 -9.92 0.51
CA CYS A 65 -1.09 -10.92 -0.54
C CYS A 65 -0.11 -11.98 -0.04
N ASN A 66 1.01 -11.56 0.54
CA ASN A 66 2.06 -12.47 1.02
C ASN A 66 1.56 -13.35 2.18
N PHE A 67 0.77 -12.78 3.09
CA PHE A 67 0.11 -13.52 4.14
C PHE A 67 -0.81 -14.63 3.57
N LEU A 68 -1.66 -14.29 2.62
CA LEU A 68 -2.53 -15.27 1.98
C LEU A 68 -1.77 -16.30 1.15
N ILE A 69 -0.67 -15.90 0.48
CA ILE A 69 0.23 -16.83 -0.23
C ILE A 69 0.85 -17.82 0.78
N SER A 70 1.29 -17.35 1.93
CA SER A 70 1.83 -18.23 2.98
C SER A 70 0.80 -19.20 3.55
N MET A 71 -0.50 -18.86 3.44
CA MET A 71 -1.62 -19.75 3.75
C MET A 71 -2.00 -20.72 2.62
N GLY A 72 -1.32 -20.64 1.46
CA GLY A 72 -1.56 -21.50 0.31
C GLY A 72 -2.40 -20.86 -0.81
N ALA A 73 -2.72 -19.57 -0.75
CA ALA A 73 -3.35 -18.86 -1.85
C ALA A 73 -2.41 -18.76 -3.07
N LYS A 74 -3.00 -18.66 -4.25
CA LYS A 74 -2.27 -18.50 -5.51
C LYS A 74 -2.52 -17.10 -6.05
N ILE A 75 -1.59 -16.20 -5.74
CA ILE A 75 -1.67 -14.77 -6.12
C ILE A 75 -0.41 -14.41 -6.89
N SER A 76 -0.54 -13.72 -8.00
CA SER A 76 0.55 -13.14 -8.79
C SER A 76 0.31 -11.66 -9.06
N GLY A 77 1.38 -10.93 -9.41
CA GLY A 77 1.33 -9.49 -9.64
C GLY A 77 1.38 -8.65 -8.35
N VAL A 78 1.77 -9.23 -7.22
CA VAL A 78 1.93 -8.50 -5.94
C VAL A 78 2.85 -7.29 -6.14
N GLY A 79 2.45 -6.15 -5.60
CA GLY A 79 3.19 -4.88 -5.74
C GLY A 79 3.03 -4.20 -7.11
N THR A 80 2.13 -4.70 -7.97
CA THR A 80 1.82 -4.10 -9.27
C THR A 80 0.36 -3.66 -9.36
N SER A 81 0.02 -2.90 -10.38
CA SER A 81 -1.36 -2.46 -10.65
C SER A 81 -2.28 -3.56 -11.18
N THR A 82 -1.79 -4.79 -11.35
CA THR A 82 -2.61 -5.91 -11.83
C THR A 82 -2.36 -7.14 -11.00
N LEU A 83 -3.42 -7.64 -10.37
CA LEU A 83 -3.40 -8.86 -9.58
C LEU A 83 -4.14 -9.98 -10.31
N GLU A 84 -3.58 -11.17 -10.30
CA GLU A 84 -4.26 -12.39 -10.72
C GLU A 84 -4.30 -13.38 -9.55
N ILE A 85 -5.50 -13.88 -9.24
CA ILE A 85 -5.74 -14.75 -8.10
C ILE A 85 -6.44 -16.00 -8.60
N THR A 86 -5.81 -17.16 -8.43
CA THR A 86 -6.45 -18.46 -8.67
C THR A 86 -7.00 -18.96 -7.34
N GLY A 87 -8.33 -19.06 -7.25
CA GLY A 87 -8.99 -19.49 -6.01
C GLY A 87 -8.68 -20.93 -5.64
N VAL A 88 -8.46 -21.16 -4.36
CA VAL A 88 -8.16 -22.45 -3.77
C VAL A 88 -9.35 -23.00 -2.95
N GLU A 89 -9.38 -24.28 -2.68
CA GLU A 89 -10.43 -24.91 -1.86
C GLU A 89 -10.25 -24.55 -0.37
N GLU A 90 -9.01 -24.62 0.11
CA GLU A 90 -8.67 -24.43 1.50
C GLU A 90 -7.43 -23.54 1.65
N LEU A 91 -7.41 -22.79 2.73
CA LEU A 91 -6.25 -22.07 3.23
C LEU A 91 -5.86 -22.69 4.57
N HIS A 92 -4.57 -22.80 4.83
CA HIS A 92 -4.05 -23.36 6.08
C HIS A 92 -3.52 -22.27 7.00
N SER A 93 -3.26 -22.61 8.26
CA SER A 93 -2.64 -21.71 9.22
C SER A 93 -1.19 -21.41 8.84
N THR A 94 -0.72 -20.22 9.18
CA THR A 94 0.65 -19.77 8.98
C THR A 94 1.07 -18.83 10.10
N GLU A 95 2.38 -18.61 10.22
CA GLU A 95 2.96 -17.51 10.99
C GLU A 95 3.42 -16.45 9.99
N PHE A 96 3.13 -15.19 10.27
CA PHE A 96 3.46 -14.08 9.40
C PHE A 96 3.79 -12.84 10.22
N SER A 97 4.85 -12.12 9.83
CA SER A 97 5.20 -10.82 10.40
C SER A 97 4.74 -9.73 9.45
N ILE A 98 3.95 -8.79 9.96
CA ILE A 98 3.47 -7.63 9.21
C ILE A 98 4.60 -6.61 9.13
N SER A 99 4.74 -5.96 7.97
CA SER A 99 5.65 -4.83 7.75
C SER A 99 5.32 -3.65 8.67
N SER A 100 6.32 -2.82 8.94
CA SER A 100 6.09 -1.59 9.70
C SER A 100 5.30 -0.57 8.89
N ASP A 101 4.54 0.27 9.59
CA ASP A 101 3.76 1.33 8.96
C ASP A 101 4.68 2.45 8.45
N HIS A 102 4.90 2.50 7.15
CA HIS A 102 5.73 3.51 6.50
C HIS A 102 5.15 4.93 6.59
N HIS A 103 3.82 5.09 6.79
CA HIS A 103 3.16 6.38 7.02
C HIS A 103 3.54 6.93 8.40
N GLU A 104 3.42 6.11 9.45
CA GLU A 104 3.81 6.49 10.81
C GLU A 104 5.31 6.81 10.88
N ILE A 105 6.15 5.95 10.31
CA ILE A 105 7.60 6.18 10.27
C ILE A 105 7.91 7.52 9.57
N THR A 106 7.32 7.78 8.42
CA THR A 106 7.51 9.04 7.68
C THR A 106 7.08 10.24 8.52
N THR A 107 5.96 10.15 9.23
CA THR A 107 5.44 11.20 10.11
C THR A 107 6.40 11.47 11.28
N LEU A 108 6.91 10.42 11.93
CA LEU A 108 7.87 10.56 13.02
C LEU A 108 9.20 11.17 12.55
N LEU A 109 9.72 10.75 11.40
CA LEU A 109 10.93 11.32 10.80
C LEU A 109 10.72 12.80 10.44
N ALA A 110 9.55 13.17 9.93
CA ALA A 110 9.20 14.57 9.66
C ALA A 110 9.12 15.40 10.95
N LEU A 111 8.56 14.85 12.03
CA LEU A 111 8.53 15.48 13.35
C LEU A 111 9.95 15.79 13.84
N GLY A 112 10.88 14.83 13.74
CA GLY A 112 12.29 15.04 14.08
C GLY A 112 12.91 16.18 13.29
N ALA A 113 12.72 16.18 11.97
CA ALA A 113 13.22 17.24 11.09
C ALA A 113 12.67 18.63 11.42
N MET A 114 11.36 18.72 11.74
CA MET A 114 10.69 20.00 12.06
C MET A 114 11.04 20.54 13.44
N THR A 115 11.30 19.68 14.40
CA THR A 115 11.62 20.07 15.78
C THR A 115 13.12 20.21 16.03
N GLY A 116 13.96 19.88 15.04
CA GLY A 116 15.42 19.87 15.19
C GLY A 116 15.92 18.77 16.13
N GLY A 117 15.15 17.71 16.31
CA GLY A 117 15.48 16.53 17.09
C GLY A 117 16.09 15.40 16.26
N GLU A 118 16.68 14.40 16.93
CA GLU A 118 17.03 13.13 16.30
C GLU A 118 15.89 12.14 16.49
N ILE A 119 15.49 11.49 15.41
CA ILE A 119 14.54 10.38 15.42
C ILE A 119 15.21 9.16 14.79
N ARG A 120 15.05 8.02 15.44
CA ARG A 120 15.48 6.70 14.98
C ARG A 120 14.24 5.80 14.94
N ALA A 121 13.85 5.39 13.75
CA ALA A 121 12.73 4.48 13.53
C ALA A 121 13.28 3.11 13.12
N ASN A 122 13.06 2.10 13.94
CA ASN A 122 13.47 0.72 13.67
C ASN A 122 12.49 0.04 12.73
N ASN A 123 12.95 -0.99 12.02
CA ASN A 123 12.19 -1.78 11.07
C ASN A 123 11.54 -0.91 9.96
N ALA A 124 12.30 0.03 9.43
CA ALA A 124 11.79 1.00 8.46
C ALA A 124 11.67 0.46 7.03
N GLU A 125 12.26 -0.71 6.74
CA GLU A 125 12.21 -1.36 5.43
C GLU A 125 12.57 -0.38 4.28
N PRO A 126 13.87 -0.04 4.12
CA PRO A 126 14.35 1.04 3.26
C PRO A 126 13.87 0.96 1.80
N GLU A 127 13.49 -0.21 1.31
CA GLU A 127 12.94 -0.44 -0.02
C GLU A 127 11.59 0.29 -0.27
N PHE A 128 10.86 0.63 0.77
CA PHE A 128 9.62 1.40 0.67
C PHE A 128 9.85 2.92 0.75
N PHE A 129 11.09 3.39 0.92
CA PHE A 129 11.40 4.79 1.15
C PHE A 129 11.98 5.60 -0.03
N PRO A 130 12.11 5.12 -1.28
CA PRO A 130 12.80 5.89 -2.33
C PRO A 130 12.19 7.27 -2.59
N LEU A 131 10.85 7.39 -2.67
CA LEU A 131 10.18 8.67 -2.89
C LEU A 131 10.12 9.51 -1.61
N ILE A 132 10.00 8.88 -0.46
CA ILE A 132 10.08 9.55 0.85
C ILE A 132 11.43 10.22 1.00
N ASN A 133 12.54 9.52 0.75
CA ASN A 133 13.90 10.07 0.75
C ASN A 133 14.02 11.25 -0.20
N LYS A 134 13.49 11.11 -1.42
CA LYS A 134 13.49 12.18 -2.43
C LYS A 134 12.73 13.42 -1.95
N THR A 135 11.62 13.23 -1.26
CA THR A 135 10.80 14.29 -0.72
C THR A 135 11.49 15.01 0.44
N PHE A 136 12.05 14.28 1.39
CA PHE A 136 12.82 14.85 2.50
C PHE A 136 14.04 15.64 2.00
N ASN A 137 14.73 15.13 1.00
CA ASN A 137 15.87 15.83 0.39
C ASN A 137 15.48 17.20 -0.21
N LYS A 138 14.23 17.39 -0.70
CA LYS A 138 13.73 18.70 -1.17
C LYS A 138 13.70 19.76 -0.06
N PHE A 139 13.66 19.33 1.20
CA PHE A 139 13.71 20.19 2.38
C PHE A 139 15.10 20.27 3.01
N GLY A 140 16.13 19.69 2.36
CA GLY A 140 17.48 19.61 2.90
C GLY A 140 17.63 18.60 4.04
N VAL A 141 16.64 17.72 4.22
CA VAL A 141 16.68 16.66 5.22
C VAL A 141 17.14 15.36 4.59
N LYS A 142 18.17 14.75 5.16
CA LYS A 142 18.67 13.45 4.74
C LYS A 142 18.19 12.39 5.71
N ILE A 143 17.55 11.34 5.22
CA ILE A 143 17.29 10.13 5.98
C ILE A 143 18.50 9.22 5.80
N GLU A 144 19.13 8.83 6.89
CA GLU A 144 20.23 7.87 6.92
C GLU A 144 19.69 6.51 7.37
N TYR A 145 20.38 5.42 6.98
CA TYR A 145 19.98 4.07 7.34
C TYR A 145 21.12 3.33 8.01
N GLU A 146 20.82 2.71 9.14
CA GLU A 146 21.68 1.74 9.82
C GLU A 146 20.96 0.38 9.83
N GLY A 147 21.24 -0.46 8.82
CA GLY A 147 20.43 -1.64 8.56
C GLY A 147 19.01 -1.24 8.16
N ASP A 148 18.04 -1.69 8.90
CA ASP A 148 16.61 -1.39 8.77
C ASP A 148 16.14 -0.18 9.61
N THR A 149 17.06 0.50 10.32
CA THR A 149 16.75 1.69 11.11
C THR A 149 16.90 2.95 10.26
N ALA A 150 15.79 3.68 10.06
CA ALA A 150 15.79 5.01 9.44
C ALA A 150 16.07 6.09 10.47
N ILE A 151 16.96 7.03 10.14
CA ILE A 151 17.45 8.06 11.06
C ILE A 151 17.35 9.42 10.41
N VAL A 152 16.70 10.35 11.09
CA VAL A 152 16.80 11.79 10.81
C VAL A 152 17.60 12.41 11.95
N LYS A 153 18.69 13.13 11.58
CA LYS A 153 19.51 13.89 12.53
C LYS A 153 19.02 15.34 12.63
N PRO A 154 19.33 16.03 13.73
CA PRO A 154 19.00 17.43 13.89
C PRO A 154 19.44 18.27 12.69
N VAL A 155 18.51 19.03 12.11
CA VAL A 155 18.82 20.01 11.05
C VAL A 155 18.66 21.42 11.63
N SER A 156 19.67 22.27 11.39
CA SER A 156 19.66 23.64 11.91
C SER A 156 18.64 24.54 11.21
N LYS A 157 18.29 24.20 9.97
CA LYS A 157 17.35 24.96 9.15
C LYS A 157 16.82 24.08 8.01
N LEU A 158 15.51 24.05 7.84
CA LEU A 158 14.89 23.48 6.64
C LEU A 158 15.10 24.42 5.45
N VAL A 159 15.47 23.87 4.32
CA VAL A 159 15.75 24.61 3.08
C VAL A 159 14.92 24.01 1.96
N ILE A 160 14.10 24.82 1.32
CA ILE A 160 13.40 24.39 0.11
C ILE A 160 14.39 24.44 -1.06
N GLN A 161 14.69 23.29 -1.66
CA GLN A 161 15.52 23.25 -2.85
C GLN A 161 14.75 23.85 -4.03
N GLU A 162 15.43 24.71 -4.79
CA GLU A 162 14.85 25.25 -6.03
C GLU A 162 14.68 24.15 -7.08
N PRO A 163 13.60 24.20 -7.87
CA PRO A 163 13.42 23.25 -8.97
C PRO A 163 14.49 23.46 -10.05
N TYR A 164 14.79 22.40 -10.81
CA TYR A 164 15.75 22.44 -11.91
C TYR A 164 15.42 23.51 -12.99
N THR A 165 14.13 23.85 -13.11
CA THR A 165 13.68 24.92 -13.99
C THR A 165 12.87 25.94 -13.19
N LYS A 166 13.19 27.24 -13.35
CA LYS A 166 12.56 28.34 -12.60
C LYS A 166 11.03 28.43 -12.74
N ASN A 167 10.46 27.76 -13.73
CA ASN A 167 9.02 27.77 -14.01
C ASN A 167 8.27 26.52 -13.51
N MET A 168 8.93 25.57 -12.87
CA MET A 168 8.29 24.41 -12.30
C MET A 168 7.92 24.65 -10.84
N LEU A 169 6.63 24.51 -10.52
CA LEU A 169 6.20 24.46 -9.14
C LEU A 169 6.71 23.16 -8.50
N GLN A 170 7.37 23.29 -7.34
CA GLN A 170 7.66 22.13 -6.51
C GLN A 170 6.34 21.57 -6.00
N LYS A 171 6.01 20.34 -6.38
CA LYS A 171 4.87 19.60 -5.85
C LYS A 171 5.36 18.44 -4.98
N ILE A 172 4.69 18.25 -3.85
CA ILE A 172 4.61 16.97 -3.15
C ILE A 172 3.18 16.51 -3.35
N GLU A 173 3.02 15.41 -4.03
CA GLU A 173 1.73 14.86 -4.40
C GLU A 173 1.47 13.63 -3.54
N ALA A 174 0.49 13.73 -2.65
CA ALA A 174 -0.03 12.59 -1.92
C ALA A 174 -1.02 11.86 -2.83
N ALA A 175 -0.79 10.60 -3.04
CA ALA A 175 -1.60 9.75 -3.90
C ALA A 175 -1.33 8.28 -3.55
N PRO A 176 -2.13 7.32 -4.09
CA PRO A 176 -1.86 5.91 -3.91
C PRO A 176 -0.42 5.54 -4.27
N TRP A 177 0.11 4.55 -3.55
CA TRP A 177 1.47 4.04 -3.75
C TRP A 177 1.84 3.86 -5.23
N PRO A 178 3.06 4.23 -5.69
CA PRO A 178 4.22 4.60 -4.87
C PRO A 178 4.41 6.12 -4.69
N TYR A 179 3.35 6.90 -4.66
CA TYR A 179 3.42 8.33 -4.36
C TYR A 179 3.77 8.58 -2.88
N PHE A 180 3.94 9.87 -2.51
CA PHE A 180 4.28 10.23 -1.16
C PHE A 180 3.12 9.86 -0.21
N PRO A 181 3.39 9.10 0.89
CA PRO A 181 2.34 8.72 1.81
C PRO A 181 1.84 9.93 2.59
N ALA A 182 0.54 10.13 2.62
CA ALA A 182 -0.13 11.10 3.46
C ALA A 182 -1.58 10.65 3.67
N ASP A 183 -1.94 10.50 4.92
CA ASP A 183 -3.31 10.32 5.38
C ASP A 183 -3.88 11.67 5.83
#